data_0dc82e9b23b3201b464d9029f787fe6e
#
_entry.id   0dc82e9b23b3201b464d9029f787fe6e
#
_cell.length_a   1.000
_cell.length_b   1.000
_cell.length_c   1.000
_cell.angle_alpha   90.00
_cell.angle_beta   90.00
_cell.angle_gamma   90.00
#
_symmetry.space_group_name_H-M   'P 1'
#
loop_
_entity.id
_entity.type
_entity.pdbx_description
1 polymer ?
#
loop_
_entity_poly.entity_id
_entity_poly.type
_entity_poly.pdbx_seq_one_letter_code
_entity_poly.pdbx_strand_id
1 'polypeptide(L)'
;GITNKYIIKIVDRIMRYIYRHCRKIFIAASGVRTLLQQRGVKNDCIEDLPNWGEDELRECTVDDDELPHLPDGFKIMFAGNLGEAQNLENVMRVAERLKNNKHIQWIFIGDGRKKKWVMSFVQSREMGDTVHFYDRYPIEYMPAFFRKADIMLLPLCDNSAFNVTLPAKIQAYMLSSKPILVMANGEVQTVVKNARCGYYTGADSIDKMVRLVLSISSYSNQELEEKGRNGYNFYQRHFKKEKCMNNLFEIIEKGERSNV
;
A
#
# COMPACT_ATOMS: atom_id res chain seq x y z
N GLY A 1 -17.32 13.76 -4.25
CA GLY A 1 -17.18 14.28 -2.90
C GLY A 1 -18.13 15.47 -2.65
N ILE A 2 -18.31 15.87 -1.40
CA ILE A 2 -19.15 17.04 -1.05
C ILE A 2 -18.44 18.30 -1.55
N THR A 3 -19.08 19.04 -2.48
CA THR A 3 -18.54 20.25 -3.08
C THR A 3 -19.13 21.54 -2.50
N ASN A 4 -20.20 21.43 -1.71
CA ASN A 4 -20.89 22.58 -1.10
C ASN A 4 -20.02 23.21 -0.01
N LYS A 5 -19.56 24.45 -0.26
CA LYS A 5 -18.67 25.20 0.65
C LYS A 5 -19.28 25.48 2.02
N TYR A 6 -20.60 25.61 2.14
CA TYR A 6 -21.28 25.82 3.43
C TYR A 6 -21.24 24.55 4.28
N ILE A 7 -21.53 23.40 3.66
CA ILE A 7 -21.46 22.11 4.35
C ILE A 7 -20.04 21.84 4.83
N ILE A 8 -19.03 22.08 3.98
CA ILE A 8 -17.61 21.91 4.35
C ILE A 8 -17.26 22.79 5.54
N LYS A 9 -17.68 24.07 5.58
CA LYS A 9 -17.43 24.98 6.72
C LYS A 9 -18.09 24.50 8.02
N ILE A 10 -19.32 23.99 7.94
CA ILE A 10 -20.02 23.44 9.11
C ILE A 10 -19.28 22.22 9.65
N VAL A 11 -18.93 21.27 8.76
CA VAL A 11 -18.18 20.05 9.13
C VAL A 11 -16.82 20.44 9.75
N ASP A 12 -16.08 21.39 9.14
CA ASP A 12 -14.79 21.83 9.69
C ASP A 12 -14.95 22.45 11.11
N ARG A 13 -16.02 23.20 11.35
CA ARG A 13 -16.31 23.75 12.68
C ARG A 13 -16.60 22.66 13.71
N ILE A 14 -17.41 21.67 13.33
CA ILE A 14 -17.71 20.51 14.18
C ILE A 14 -16.44 19.73 14.48
N MET A 15 -15.62 19.45 13.48
CA MET A 15 -14.35 18.73 13.66
C MET A 15 -13.40 19.48 14.59
N ARG A 16 -13.26 20.80 14.45
CA ARG A 16 -12.45 21.63 15.38
C ARG A 16 -12.97 21.58 16.80
N TYR A 17 -14.29 21.58 16.97
CA TYR A 17 -14.90 21.43 18.30
C TYR A 17 -14.55 20.06 18.90
N ILE A 18 -14.73 18.98 18.15
CA ILE A 18 -14.40 17.60 18.58
C ILE A 18 -12.91 17.54 18.98
N TYR A 19 -12.00 17.97 18.09
CA TYR A 19 -10.56 17.90 18.36
C TYR A 19 -10.13 18.65 19.62
N ARG A 20 -10.77 19.76 19.94
CA ARG A 20 -10.47 20.53 21.17
C ARG A 20 -10.92 19.84 22.46
N HIS A 21 -11.86 18.91 22.36
CA HIS A 21 -12.42 18.17 23.50
C HIS A 21 -11.90 16.72 23.58
N CYS A 22 -11.11 16.30 22.60
CA CYS A 22 -10.43 15.01 22.67
C CYS A 22 -9.19 15.13 23.55
N ARG A 23 -9.01 14.18 24.45
CA ARG A 23 -7.81 14.06 25.26
C ARG A 23 -6.63 13.56 24.43
N LYS A 24 -6.87 12.56 23.60
CA LYS A 24 -5.91 11.99 22.65
C LYS A 24 -6.60 11.76 21.30
N ILE A 25 -5.86 11.93 20.24
CA ILE A 25 -6.29 11.65 18.86
C ILE A 25 -5.26 10.68 18.26
N PHE A 26 -5.73 9.48 17.92
CA PHE A 26 -4.90 8.46 17.30
C PHE A 26 -4.91 8.61 15.78
N ILE A 27 -3.74 8.57 15.17
CA ILE A 27 -3.56 8.68 13.73
C ILE A 27 -2.93 7.40 13.15
N ALA A 28 -3.50 6.94 12.04
CA ALA A 28 -3.01 5.73 11.37
C ALA A 28 -1.79 5.96 10.46
N ALA A 29 -1.48 7.24 10.16
CA ALA A 29 -0.35 7.63 9.32
C ALA A 29 0.20 8.98 9.76
N SER A 30 1.51 9.11 9.83
CA SER A 30 2.18 10.33 10.35
C SER A 30 1.92 11.56 9.48
N GLY A 31 1.65 11.39 8.18
CA GLY A 31 1.26 12.48 7.29
C GLY A 31 0.00 13.24 7.72
N VAL A 32 -0.89 12.61 8.50
CA VAL A 32 -2.11 13.26 9.04
C VAL A 32 -1.79 14.24 10.17
N ARG A 33 -0.68 14.07 10.88
CA ARG A 33 -0.26 14.91 12.03
C ARG A 33 -0.24 16.39 11.69
N THR A 34 0.41 16.75 10.58
CA THR A 34 0.51 18.14 10.11
C THR A 34 -0.86 18.75 9.82
N LEU A 35 -1.79 17.97 9.24
CA LEU A 35 -3.16 18.43 8.97
C LEU A 35 -3.94 18.72 10.26
N LEU A 36 -3.77 17.92 11.30
CA LEU A 36 -4.39 18.13 12.61
C LEU A 36 -3.80 19.36 13.30
N GLN A 37 -2.49 19.53 13.26
CA GLN A 37 -1.81 20.71 13.80
C GLN A 37 -2.28 22.02 13.13
N GLN A 38 -2.43 22.03 11.82
CA GLN A 38 -3.00 23.16 11.06
C GLN A 38 -4.45 23.48 11.47
N ARG A 39 -5.18 22.52 12.02
CA ARG A 39 -6.52 22.71 12.60
C ARG A 39 -6.51 23.10 14.08
N GLY A 40 -5.34 23.31 14.66
CA GLY A 40 -5.16 23.77 16.04
C GLY A 40 -5.10 22.64 17.07
N VAL A 41 -4.88 21.40 16.66
CA VAL A 41 -4.63 20.28 17.59
C VAL A 41 -3.19 20.37 18.10
N LYS A 42 -3.02 20.29 19.43
CA LYS A 42 -1.70 20.28 20.05
C LYS A 42 -0.98 18.96 19.76
N ASN A 43 0.34 19.02 19.59
CA ASN A 43 1.13 17.84 19.24
C ASN A 43 1.10 16.74 20.32
N ASP A 44 1.03 17.12 21.58
CA ASP A 44 0.93 16.23 22.74
C ASP A 44 -0.41 15.47 22.83
N CYS A 45 -1.43 15.94 22.09
CA CYS A 45 -2.71 15.25 21.96
C CYS A 45 -2.73 14.24 20.81
N ILE A 46 -1.70 14.19 19.93
CA ILE A 46 -1.68 13.33 18.74
C ILE A 46 -0.74 12.16 18.97
N GLU A 47 -1.28 10.94 18.89
CA GLU A 47 -0.55 9.69 19.06
C GLU A 47 -0.58 8.85 17.80
N ASP A 48 0.53 8.20 17.47
CA ASP A 48 0.59 7.28 16.33
C ASP A 48 0.02 5.91 16.73
N LEU A 49 -1.02 5.49 16.04
CA LEU A 49 -1.59 4.15 16.12
C LEU A 49 -1.85 3.65 14.69
N PRO A 50 -0.84 3.11 14.03
CA PRO A 50 -0.98 2.62 12.68
C PRO A 50 -1.94 1.43 12.62
N ASN A 51 -2.60 1.25 11.46
CA ASN A 51 -3.31 0.02 11.20
C ASN A 51 -2.31 -1.14 11.26
N TRP A 52 -2.68 -2.20 11.96
CA TRP A 52 -1.89 -3.43 12.00
C TRP A 52 -2.23 -4.35 10.83
N GLY A 53 -1.34 -5.28 10.52
CA GLY A 53 -1.62 -6.37 9.60
C GLY A 53 -2.31 -7.54 10.30
N GLU A 54 -2.86 -8.44 9.52
CA GLU A 54 -3.39 -9.72 9.99
C GLU A 54 -2.26 -10.73 9.97
N ASP A 55 -1.68 -11.03 11.14
CA ASP A 55 -0.51 -11.91 11.28
C ASP A 55 -0.78 -13.31 10.71
N GLU A 56 -2.04 -13.74 10.70
CA GLU A 56 -2.53 -15.00 10.13
C GLU A 56 -2.25 -15.11 8.63
N LEU A 57 -2.14 -13.99 7.91
CA LEU A 57 -1.78 -13.96 6.49
C LEU A 57 -0.33 -14.42 6.20
N ARG A 58 0.46 -14.69 7.22
CA ARG A 58 1.78 -15.29 7.05
C ARG A 58 1.72 -16.81 6.95
N GLU A 59 0.77 -17.41 7.63
CA GLU A 59 0.58 -18.87 7.63
C GLU A 59 -0.16 -19.25 6.35
N CYS A 60 0.59 -19.79 5.40
CA CYS A 60 -0.01 -20.27 4.17
C CYS A 60 -0.53 -21.69 4.35
N THR A 61 -1.84 -21.82 4.31
CA THR A 61 -2.55 -23.12 4.38
C THR A 61 -2.92 -23.66 3.01
N VAL A 62 -2.69 -22.88 1.96
CA VAL A 62 -3.03 -23.23 0.58
C VAL A 62 -1.81 -23.76 -0.14
N ASP A 63 -1.93 -24.93 -0.78
CA ASP A 63 -0.88 -25.51 -1.57
C ASP A 63 -0.68 -24.74 -2.89
N ASP A 64 0.54 -24.76 -3.39
CA ASP A 64 0.89 -24.06 -4.63
C ASP A 64 0.12 -24.59 -5.85
N ASP A 65 -0.28 -25.86 -5.83
CA ASP A 65 -1.04 -26.53 -6.89
C ASP A 65 -2.51 -26.10 -6.96
N GLU A 66 -3.02 -25.47 -5.90
CA GLU A 66 -4.37 -24.88 -5.87
C GLU A 66 -4.41 -23.49 -6.53
N LEU A 67 -3.25 -22.89 -6.80
CA LEU A 67 -3.19 -21.63 -7.49
C LEU A 67 -3.36 -21.83 -9.01
N PRO A 68 -3.93 -20.84 -9.70
CA PRO A 68 -3.90 -20.82 -11.15
C PRO A 68 -2.45 -20.73 -11.63
N HIS A 69 -2.19 -21.23 -12.82
CA HIS A 69 -0.88 -21.09 -13.46
C HIS A 69 -0.54 -19.61 -13.60
N LEU A 70 0.60 -19.21 -13.01
CA LEU A 70 1.19 -17.87 -13.21
C LEU A 70 2.30 -17.98 -14.27
N PRO A 71 2.46 -16.94 -15.12
CA PRO A 71 3.46 -16.95 -16.18
C PRO A 71 4.88 -17.01 -15.61
N ASP A 72 5.81 -17.54 -16.41
CA ASP A 72 7.24 -17.46 -16.10
C ASP A 72 7.77 -16.03 -16.27
N GLY A 73 8.87 -15.71 -15.57
CA GLY A 73 9.50 -14.41 -15.63
C GLY A 73 9.42 -13.63 -14.32
N PHE A 74 9.81 -12.36 -14.37
CA PHE A 74 9.80 -11.43 -13.24
C PHE A 74 8.39 -10.90 -12.97
N LYS A 75 7.79 -11.30 -11.86
CA LYS A 75 6.39 -11.06 -11.52
C LYS A 75 6.21 -9.84 -10.64
N ILE A 76 5.63 -8.78 -11.21
CA ILE A 76 5.18 -7.58 -10.52
C ILE A 76 3.71 -7.78 -10.16
N MET A 77 3.40 -8.00 -8.88
CA MET A 77 2.07 -8.42 -8.45
C MET A 77 1.33 -7.31 -7.70
N PHE A 78 0.10 -7.07 -8.11
CA PHE A 78 -0.88 -6.26 -7.40
C PHE A 78 -2.02 -7.15 -6.91
N ALA A 79 -2.38 -7.06 -5.63
CA ALA A 79 -3.53 -7.76 -5.08
C ALA A 79 -4.51 -6.78 -4.39
N GLY A 80 -5.80 -6.89 -4.71
CA GLY A 80 -6.88 -6.15 -4.07
C GLY A 80 -7.82 -5.41 -5.03
N ASN A 81 -8.48 -4.36 -4.52
CA ASN A 81 -9.47 -3.60 -5.27
C ASN A 81 -8.86 -2.82 -6.45
N LEU A 82 -9.28 -3.11 -7.68
CA LEU A 82 -8.94 -2.38 -8.90
C LEU A 82 -9.83 -1.13 -9.02
N GLY A 83 -9.63 -0.17 -8.11
CA GLY A 83 -10.45 1.04 -7.98
C GLY A 83 -9.77 2.31 -8.49
N GLU A 84 -10.51 3.42 -8.42
CA GLU A 84 -10.07 4.74 -8.91
C GLU A 84 -8.80 5.26 -8.21
N ALA A 85 -8.60 4.89 -6.94
CA ALA A 85 -7.46 5.35 -6.15
C ALA A 85 -6.12 4.71 -6.57
N GLN A 86 -6.15 3.64 -7.36
CA GLN A 86 -4.98 2.77 -7.58
C GLN A 86 -4.10 3.19 -8.76
N ASN A 87 -4.24 4.37 -9.32
CA ASN A 87 -3.40 4.89 -10.41
C ASN A 87 -3.18 3.91 -11.57
N LEU A 88 -4.20 3.10 -11.88
CA LEU A 88 -4.09 2.01 -12.86
C LEU A 88 -3.80 2.52 -14.28
N GLU A 89 -4.24 3.73 -14.63
CA GLU A 89 -3.94 4.33 -15.92
C GLU A 89 -2.43 4.48 -16.13
N ASN A 90 -1.71 5.03 -15.15
CA ASN A 90 -0.27 5.22 -15.28
C ASN A 90 0.49 3.90 -15.19
N VAL A 91 0.01 2.95 -14.36
CA VAL A 91 0.56 1.58 -14.34
C VAL A 91 0.43 0.92 -15.72
N MET A 92 -0.73 1.01 -16.36
CA MET A 92 -0.94 0.43 -17.69
C MET A 92 -0.06 1.10 -18.76
N ARG A 93 0.18 2.42 -18.68
CA ARG A 93 1.13 3.09 -19.58
C ARG A 93 2.57 2.63 -19.39
N VAL A 94 2.97 2.32 -18.14
CA VAL A 94 4.28 1.71 -17.86
C VAL A 94 4.35 0.31 -18.47
N ALA A 95 3.34 -0.52 -18.24
CA ALA A 95 3.26 -1.88 -18.76
C ALA A 95 3.25 -1.90 -20.30
N GLU A 96 2.53 -0.98 -20.94
CA GLU A 96 2.49 -0.83 -22.41
C GLU A 96 3.89 -0.56 -22.97
N ARG A 97 4.67 0.30 -22.33
CA ARG A 97 6.04 0.61 -22.78
C ARG A 97 7.01 -0.56 -22.61
N LEU A 98 6.67 -1.50 -21.75
CA LEU A 98 7.46 -2.70 -21.45
C LEU A 98 6.89 -3.98 -22.11
N LYS A 99 5.81 -3.91 -22.90
CA LYS A 99 5.09 -5.06 -23.44
C LYS A 99 5.95 -6.01 -24.31
N ASN A 100 7.02 -5.51 -24.90
CA ASN A 100 7.95 -6.31 -25.70
C ASN A 100 8.97 -7.08 -24.85
N ASN A 101 9.14 -6.74 -23.58
CA ASN A 101 9.98 -7.49 -22.68
C ASN A 101 9.17 -8.58 -21.99
N LYS A 102 9.12 -9.76 -22.60
CA LYS A 102 8.33 -10.91 -22.11
C LYS A 102 8.85 -11.50 -20.79
N HIS A 103 10.01 -11.09 -20.32
CA HIS A 103 10.49 -11.45 -18.99
C HIS A 103 9.72 -10.72 -17.88
N ILE A 104 9.17 -9.53 -18.13
CA ILE A 104 8.43 -8.74 -17.13
C ILE A 104 6.95 -9.08 -17.20
N GLN A 105 6.40 -9.60 -16.11
CA GLN A 105 5.03 -10.06 -16.00
C GLN A 105 4.25 -9.25 -14.95
N TRP A 106 3.14 -8.66 -15.36
CA TRP A 106 2.24 -7.90 -14.50
C TRP A 106 1.07 -8.75 -14.08
N ILE A 107 0.94 -9.02 -12.80
CA ILE A 107 -0.08 -9.91 -12.23
C ILE A 107 -1.06 -9.06 -11.41
N PHE A 108 -2.33 -9.07 -11.81
CA PHE A 108 -3.40 -8.36 -11.10
C PHE A 108 -4.39 -9.37 -10.53
N ILE A 109 -4.53 -9.41 -9.20
CA ILE A 109 -5.44 -10.29 -8.48
C ILE A 109 -6.51 -9.43 -7.81
N GLY A 110 -7.78 -9.69 -8.12
CA GLY A 110 -8.89 -8.98 -7.52
C GLY A 110 -9.93 -8.46 -8.50
N ASP A 111 -10.78 -7.58 -7.98
CA ASP A 111 -11.87 -6.97 -8.74
C ASP A 111 -12.00 -5.48 -8.40
N GLY A 112 -12.84 -4.75 -9.13
CA GLY A 112 -13.08 -3.33 -8.89
C GLY A 112 -13.62 -2.59 -10.09
N ARG A 113 -14.03 -1.36 -9.87
CA ARG A 113 -14.70 -0.53 -10.90
C ARG A 113 -13.85 -0.32 -12.15
N LYS A 114 -12.54 -0.30 -12.02
CA LYS A 114 -11.58 -0.11 -13.14
C LYS A 114 -11.23 -1.40 -13.87
N LYS A 115 -11.61 -2.58 -13.38
CA LYS A 115 -11.22 -3.87 -13.99
C LYS A 115 -11.58 -3.94 -15.48
N LYS A 116 -12.83 -3.61 -15.83
CA LYS A 116 -13.28 -3.62 -17.23
C LYS A 116 -12.44 -2.68 -18.11
N TRP A 117 -12.16 -1.49 -17.62
CA TRP A 117 -11.34 -0.52 -18.34
C TRP A 117 -9.91 -1.04 -18.56
N VAL A 118 -9.27 -1.58 -17.50
CA VAL A 118 -7.90 -2.11 -17.58
C VAL A 118 -7.84 -3.27 -18.56
N MET A 119 -8.79 -4.21 -18.51
CA MET A 119 -8.85 -5.37 -19.44
C MET A 119 -9.02 -4.91 -20.89
N SER A 120 -9.90 -3.94 -21.16
CA SER A 120 -10.09 -3.37 -22.49
C SER A 120 -8.83 -2.66 -22.99
N PHE A 121 -8.11 -1.96 -22.11
CA PHE A 121 -6.84 -1.33 -22.43
C PHE A 121 -5.78 -2.36 -22.83
N VAL A 122 -5.63 -3.42 -22.04
CA VAL A 122 -4.69 -4.54 -22.31
C VAL A 122 -4.99 -5.19 -23.65
N GLN A 123 -6.26 -5.48 -23.93
CA GLN A 123 -6.69 -6.07 -25.19
C GLN A 123 -6.41 -5.14 -26.39
N SER A 124 -6.77 -3.86 -26.30
CA SER A 124 -6.59 -2.89 -27.38
C SER A 124 -5.12 -2.57 -27.70
N ARG A 125 -4.23 -2.84 -26.77
CA ARG A 125 -2.76 -2.62 -26.86
C ARG A 125 -1.96 -3.92 -27.06
N GLU A 126 -2.64 -5.05 -27.22
CA GLU A 126 -2.01 -6.36 -27.41
C GLU A 126 -0.97 -6.70 -26.35
N MET A 127 -1.39 -6.55 -25.06
CA MET A 127 -0.50 -6.74 -23.90
C MET A 127 -0.75 -8.07 -23.17
N GLY A 128 -1.58 -8.97 -23.73
CA GLY A 128 -2.01 -10.19 -23.07
C GLY A 128 -0.88 -11.17 -22.71
N ASP A 129 0.27 -11.08 -23.40
CA ASP A 129 1.45 -11.91 -23.07
C ASP A 129 2.21 -11.45 -21.83
N THR A 130 1.94 -10.24 -21.32
CA THR A 130 2.70 -9.63 -20.21
C THR A 130 1.82 -9.08 -19.10
N VAL A 131 0.50 -8.97 -19.28
CA VAL A 131 -0.44 -8.46 -18.28
C VAL A 131 -1.57 -9.46 -18.06
N HIS A 132 -1.66 -9.98 -16.86
CA HIS A 132 -2.55 -11.07 -16.49
C HIS A 132 -3.50 -10.66 -15.37
N PHE A 133 -4.77 -11.07 -15.51
CA PHE A 133 -5.81 -10.81 -14.53
C PHE A 133 -6.33 -12.11 -13.95
N TYR A 134 -6.37 -12.14 -12.62
CA TYR A 134 -6.98 -13.20 -11.85
C TYR A 134 -8.13 -12.60 -11.04
N ASP A 135 -9.20 -13.39 -10.89
CA ASP A 135 -10.37 -12.95 -10.14
C ASP A 135 -10.07 -12.78 -8.65
N ARG A 136 -11.08 -12.39 -7.89
CA ARG A 136 -10.98 -12.28 -6.45
C ARG A 136 -10.87 -13.68 -5.84
N TYR A 137 -9.81 -13.90 -5.08
CA TYR A 137 -9.59 -15.09 -4.26
C TYR A 137 -9.89 -14.80 -2.78
N PRO A 138 -10.26 -15.84 -2.00
CA PRO A 138 -10.30 -15.75 -0.55
C PRO A 138 -8.96 -15.30 0.03
N ILE A 139 -9.00 -14.68 1.21
CA ILE A 139 -7.81 -14.06 1.80
C ILE A 139 -6.72 -15.10 2.12
N GLU A 140 -7.11 -16.34 2.39
CA GLU A 140 -6.24 -17.48 2.69
C GLU A 140 -5.32 -17.86 1.53
N TYR A 141 -5.70 -17.50 0.29
CA TYR A 141 -4.88 -17.71 -0.90
C TYR A 141 -3.78 -16.65 -1.07
N MET A 142 -3.92 -15.50 -0.44
CA MET A 142 -3.00 -14.39 -0.65
C MET A 142 -1.54 -14.70 -0.28
N PRO A 143 -1.24 -15.42 0.83
CA PRO A 143 0.13 -15.81 1.13
C PRO A 143 0.78 -16.67 0.02
N ALA A 144 0.01 -17.58 -0.57
CA ALA A 144 0.48 -18.44 -1.68
C ALA A 144 0.79 -17.60 -2.93
N PHE A 145 -0.10 -16.68 -3.30
CA PHE A 145 0.17 -15.74 -4.41
C PHE A 145 1.40 -14.87 -4.13
N PHE A 146 1.50 -14.32 -2.94
CA PHE A 146 2.63 -13.42 -2.59
C PHE A 146 3.96 -14.16 -2.63
N ARG A 147 4.01 -15.45 -2.26
CA ARG A 147 5.22 -16.27 -2.43
C ARG A 147 5.71 -16.32 -3.88
N LYS A 148 4.78 -16.38 -4.85
CA LYS A 148 5.09 -16.44 -6.29
C LYS A 148 5.51 -15.10 -6.89
N ALA A 149 5.26 -13.97 -6.20
CA ALA A 149 5.67 -12.66 -6.67
C ALA A 149 7.17 -12.42 -6.45
N ASP A 150 7.81 -11.67 -7.36
CA ASP A 150 9.16 -11.14 -7.16
C ASP A 150 9.10 -9.78 -6.46
N ILE A 151 8.07 -8.97 -6.76
CA ILE A 151 7.85 -7.66 -6.15
C ILE A 151 6.36 -7.33 -6.09
N MET A 152 5.94 -6.66 -5.00
CA MET A 152 4.56 -6.25 -4.80
C MET A 152 4.34 -4.80 -5.25
N LEU A 153 3.39 -4.58 -6.15
CA LEU A 153 3.06 -3.27 -6.69
C LEU A 153 2.07 -2.52 -5.81
N LEU A 154 2.41 -1.29 -5.42
CA LEU A 154 1.58 -0.40 -4.64
C LEU A 154 1.43 0.95 -5.36
N PRO A 155 0.43 1.08 -6.25
CA PRO A 155 0.17 2.32 -6.96
C PRO A 155 -0.94 3.12 -6.28
N LEU A 156 -0.82 4.45 -6.24
CA LEU A 156 -1.86 5.37 -5.79
C LEU A 156 -1.87 6.61 -6.68
N CYS A 157 -3.06 7.13 -6.95
CA CYS A 157 -3.22 8.42 -7.60
C CYS A 157 -2.63 9.55 -6.76
N ASP A 158 -2.10 10.58 -7.41
CA ASP A 158 -1.69 11.81 -6.73
C ASP A 158 -2.93 12.57 -6.24
N ASN A 159 -3.16 12.52 -4.96
CA ASN A 159 -4.27 13.18 -4.30
C ASN A 159 -3.85 13.56 -2.87
N SER A 160 -4.19 14.77 -2.44
CA SER A 160 -3.79 15.29 -1.12
C SER A 160 -4.22 14.41 0.05
N ALA A 161 -5.35 13.69 -0.06
CA ALA A 161 -5.79 12.76 0.96
C ALA A 161 -4.97 11.45 0.93
N PHE A 162 -4.65 10.92 -0.26
CA PHE A 162 -3.87 9.69 -0.38
C PHE A 162 -2.40 9.92 0.02
N ASN A 163 -1.86 11.11 -0.28
CA ASN A 163 -0.47 11.45 0.03
C ASN A 163 -0.16 11.49 1.54
N VAL A 164 -1.17 11.66 2.39
CA VAL A 164 -0.99 11.70 3.86
C VAL A 164 -1.45 10.42 4.56
N THR A 165 -1.98 9.44 3.81
CA THR A 165 -2.49 8.18 4.36
C THR A 165 -1.60 7.00 3.98
N LEU A 166 -1.70 5.93 4.75
CA LEU A 166 -1.00 4.68 4.50
C LEU A 166 -2.02 3.58 4.14
N PRO A 167 -2.00 3.04 2.91
CA PRO A 167 -2.94 2.01 2.51
C PRO A 167 -2.64 0.69 3.23
N ALA A 168 -3.67 -0.02 3.68
CA ALA A 168 -3.53 -1.28 4.43
C ALA A 168 -2.78 -2.40 3.67
N LYS A 169 -2.65 -2.31 2.35
CA LYS A 169 -1.85 -3.25 1.55
C LYS A 169 -0.38 -3.29 1.96
N ILE A 170 0.16 -2.17 2.46
CA ILE A 170 1.59 -2.10 2.77
C ILE A 170 1.93 -3.07 3.91
N GLN A 171 1.04 -3.22 4.91
CA GLN A 171 1.24 -4.16 6.00
C GLN A 171 1.25 -5.60 5.49
N ALA A 172 0.31 -5.99 4.63
CA ALA A 172 0.26 -7.33 4.04
C ALA A 172 1.49 -7.62 3.17
N TYR A 173 1.96 -6.65 2.38
CA TYR A 173 3.13 -6.79 1.54
C TYR A 173 4.43 -6.89 2.36
N MET A 174 4.57 -6.11 3.42
CA MET A 174 5.69 -6.22 4.35
C MET A 174 5.68 -7.56 5.10
N LEU A 175 4.50 -8.01 5.53
CA LEU A 175 4.31 -9.30 6.21
C LEU A 175 4.72 -10.48 5.32
N SER A 176 4.47 -10.41 4.01
CA SER A 176 4.86 -11.44 3.05
C SER A 176 6.37 -11.50 2.76
N SER A 177 7.17 -10.61 3.35
CA SER A 177 8.61 -10.50 3.12
C SER A 177 8.98 -10.29 1.64
N LYS A 178 8.10 -9.63 0.87
CA LYS A 178 8.37 -9.26 -0.53
C LYS A 178 8.75 -7.78 -0.62
N PRO A 179 9.67 -7.41 -1.53
CA PRO A 179 9.96 -6.01 -1.80
C PRO A 179 8.74 -5.31 -2.36
N ILE A 180 8.65 -3.99 -2.15
CA ILE A 180 7.50 -3.18 -2.57
C ILE A 180 7.93 -2.19 -3.66
N LEU A 181 7.20 -2.18 -4.78
CA LEU A 181 7.34 -1.20 -5.85
C LEU A 181 6.23 -0.16 -5.75
N VAL A 182 6.57 1.05 -5.36
CA VAL A 182 5.60 2.13 -5.16
C VAL A 182 5.56 3.07 -6.37
N MET A 183 4.35 3.30 -6.89
CA MET A 183 4.07 4.36 -7.86
C MET A 183 3.03 5.33 -7.26
N ALA A 184 3.47 6.18 -6.35
CA ALA A 184 2.63 7.07 -5.54
C ALA A 184 3.46 8.22 -5.00
N ASN A 185 2.82 9.22 -4.39
CA ASN A 185 3.47 10.30 -3.65
C ASN A 185 3.22 10.16 -2.13
N GLY A 186 3.97 10.92 -1.32
CA GLY A 186 3.67 11.14 0.09
C GLY A 186 4.09 10.02 1.05
N GLU A 187 3.22 9.71 2.03
CA GLU A 187 3.54 8.89 3.20
C GLU A 187 4.02 7.48 2.84
N VAL A 188 3.41 6.84 1.84
CA VAL A 188 3.79 5.50 1.43
C VAL A 188 5.24 5.42 0.92
N GLN A 189 5.71 6.45 0.19
CA GLN A 189 7.13 6.52 -0.20
C GLN A 189 8.04 6.67 1.00
N THR A 190 7.66 7.54 1.95
CA THR A 190 8.42 7.78 3.18
C THR A 190 8.58 6.49 3.97
N VAL A 191 7.52 5.73 4.15
CA VAL A 191 7.55 4.45 4.86
C VAL A 191 8.43 3.44 4.15
N VAL A 192 8.30 3.25 2.82
CA VAL A 192 9.12 2.29 2.06
C VAL A 192 10.60 2.68 2.08
N LYS A 193 10.90 3.99 1.99
CA LYS A 193 12.26 4.53 2.11
C LYS A 193 12.87 4.25 3.48
N ASN A 194 12.14 4.58 4.56
CA ASN A 194 12.60 4.40 5.93
C ASN A 194 12.79 2.92 6.28
N ALA A 195 11.88 2.07 5.82
CA ALA A 195 11.97 0.62 5.97
C ALA A 195 13.06 0.00 5.08
N ARG A 196 13.57 0.69 4.07
CA ARG A 196 14.49 0.16 3.03
C ARG A 196 13.94 -1.12 2.37
N CYS A 197 12.61 -1.21 2.23
CA CYS A 197 11.91 -2.44 1.85
C CYS A 197 11.45 -2.46 0.39
N GLY A 198 11.96 -1.56 -0.46
CA GLY A 198 11.53 -1.54 -1.84
C GLY A 198 12.03 -0.32 -2.61
N TYR A 199 11.29 0.00 -3.66
CA TYR A 199 11.62 1.02 -4.65
C TYR A 199 10.41 1.92 -4.88
N TYR A 200 10.63 3.17 -5.28
CA TYR A 200 9.52 4.11 -5.44
C TYR A 200 9.76 5.15 -6.54
N THR A 201 8.67 5.57 -7.15
CA THR A 201 8.59 6.73 -8.03
C THR A 201 7.37 7.58 -7.68
N GLY A 202 7.35 8.83 -8.15
CA GLY A 202 6.12 9.63 -8.08
C GLY A 202 4.97 9.01 -8.88
N ALA A 203 3.74 9.35 -8.51
CA ALA A 203 2.51 8.80 -9.11
C ALA A 203 2.45 8.96 -10.64
N ASP A 204 2.95 10.09 -11.17
CA ASP A 204 2.92 10.41 -12.60
C ASP A 204 4.27 10.20 -13.30
N SER A 205 5.24 9.57 -12.62
CA SER A 205 6.62 9.42 -13.13
C SER A 205 6.79 8.18 -14.01
N ILE A 206 6.06 8.11 -15.13
CA ILE A 206 6.05 6.94 -16.03
C ILE A 206 7.46 6.58 -16.51
N ASP A 207 8.24 7.54 -17.03
CA ASP A 207 9.60 7.29 -17.54
C ASP A 207 10.54 6.76 -16.47
N LYS A 208 10.44 7.29 -15.24
CA LYS A 208 11.24 6.83 -14.11
C LYS A 208 10.83 5.41 -13.71
N MET A 209 9.53 5.11 -13.70
CA MET A 209 9.01 3.78 -13.37
C MET A 209 9.45 2.74 -14.41
N VAL A 210 9.39 3.06 -15.70
CA VAL A 210 9.89 2.16 -16.77
C VAL A 210 11.36 1.81 -16.55
N ARG A 211 12.23 2.82 -16.35
CA ARG A 211 13.66 2.58 -16.07
C ARG A 211 13.88 1.77 -14.80
N LEU A 212 13.11 2.08 -13.76
CA LEU A 212 13.21 1.38 -12.49
C LEU A 212 12.83 -0.09 -12.62
N VAL A 213 11.71 -0.40 -13.28
CA VAL A 213 11.26 -1.79 -13.53
C VAL A 213 12.29 -2.57 -14.33
N LEU A 214 12.85 -1.97 -15.41
CA LEU A 214 13.93 -2.60 -16.17
C LEU A 214 15.16 -2.90 -15.30
N SER A 215 15.54 -2.00 -14.43
CA SER A 215 16.68 -2.20 -13.52
C SER A 215 16.41 -3.33 -12.53
N ILE A 216 15.28 -3.27 -11.81
CA ILE A 216 14.99 -4.26 -10.76
C ILE A 216 14.68 -5.65 -11.29
N SER A 217 14.18 -5.78 -12.52
CA SER A 217 13.94 -7.09 -13.16
C SER A 217 15.24 -7.84 -13.48
N SER A 218 16.39 -7.20 -13.39
CA SER A 218 17.73 -7.81 -13.55
C SER A 218 18.47 -8.02 -12.22
N TYR A 219 17.87 -7.65 -11.09
CA TYR A 219 18.50 -7.84 -9.78
C TYR A 219 18.52 -9.31 -9.37
N SER A 220 19.50 -9.67 -8.57
CA SER A 220 19.57 -11.01 -7.98
C SER A 220 18.43 -11.26 -6.98
N ASN A 221 18.05 -12.52 -6.81
CA ASN A 221 17.10 -12.90 -5.79
C ASN A 221 17.54 -12.43 -4.39
N GLN A 222 18.84 -12.45 -4.10
CA GLN A 222 19.39 -12.02 -2.81
C GLN A 222 19.10 -10.54 -2.53
N GLU A 223 19.23 -9.65 -3.54
CA GLU A 223 18.93 -8.22 -3.40
C GLU A 223 17.43 -7.97 -3.13
N LEU A 224 16.56 -8.71 -3.82
CA LEU A 224 15.12 -8.62 -3.61
C LEU A 224 14.72 -9.16 -2.24
N GLU A 225 15.25 -10.29 -1.83
CA GLU A 225 15.02 -10.90 -0.52
C GLU A 225 15.49 -10.01 0.63
N GLU A 226 16.63 -9.31 0.49
CA GLU A 226 17.09 -8.35 1.49
C GLU A 226 16.05 -7.24 1.70
N LYS A 227 15.49 -6.68 0.62
CA LYS A 227 14.42 -5.69 0.71
C LYS A 227 13.18 -6.27 1.38
N GLY A 228 12.80 -7.49 1.02
CA GLY A 228 11.67 -8.20 1.65
C GLY A 228 11.88 -8.38 3.15
N ARG A 229 13.05 -8.85 3.59
CA ARG A 229 13.41 -8.99 5.01
C ARG A 229 13.37 -7.65 5.75
N ASN A 230 13.85 -6.58 5.13
CA ASN A 230 13.77 -5.24 5.71
C ASN A 230 12.32 -4.81 5.94
N GLY A 231 11.42 -5.08 4.99
CA GLY A 231 9.99 -4.84 5.10
C GLY A 231 9.37 -5.60 6.27
N TYR A 232 9.65 -6.90 6.36
CA TYR A 232 9.18 -7.74 7.46
C TYR A 232 9.67 -7.26 8.83
N ASN A 233 10.96 -6.92 8.94
CA ASN A 233 11.52 -6.39 10.17
C ASN A 233 10.90 -5.05 10.58
N PHE A 234 10.54 -4.20 9.61
CA PHE A 234 9.82 -2.96 9.86
C PHE A 234 8.39 -3.25 10.32
N TYR A 235 7.70 -4.20 9.67
CA TYR A 235 6.38 -4.66 10.08
C TYR A 235 6.36 -5.12 11.56
N GLN A 236 7.28 -5.98 11.95
CA GLN A 236 7.37 -6.49 13.33
C GLN A 236 7.54 -5.38 14.36
N ARG A 237 8.24 -4.31 14.01
CA ARG A 237 8.50 -3.18 14.92
C ARG A 237 7.37 -2.17 14.98
N HIS A 238 6.60 -2.00 13.89
CA HIS A 238 5.68 -0.87 13.74
C HIS A 238 4.22 -1.26 13.48
N PHE A 239 3.96 -2.42 12.89
CA PHE A 239 2.63 -2.80 12.40
C PHE A 239 2.10 -4.11 12.98
N LYS A 240 2.87 -4.82 13.82
CA LYS A 240 2.41 -6.02 14.49
C LYS A 240 1.28 -5.66 15.47
N LYS A 241 0.16 -6.39 15.40
CA LYS A 241 -1.05 -6.12 16.20
C LYS A 241 -0.74 -6.02 17.70
N GLU A 242 -0.03 -6.99 18.25
CA GLU A 242 0.38 -7.01 19.66
C GLU A 242 1.12 -5.73 20.05
N LYS A 243 2.05 -5.26 19.19
CA LYS A 243 2.82 -4.04 19.43
C LYS A 243 1.93 -2.79 19.43
N CYS A 244 1.02 -2.69 18.47
CA CYS A 244 0.08 -1.57 18.37
C CYS A 244 -0.86 -1.54 19.58
N MET A 245 -1.37 -2.70 20.01
CA MET A 245 -2.26 -2.81 21.16
C MET A 245 -1.55 -2.48 22.47
N ASN A 246 -0.34 -2.99 22.69
CA ASN A 246 0.44 -2.67 23.90
C ASN A 246 0.71 -1.16 23.98
N ASN A 247 1.09 -0.52 22.87
CA ASN A 247 1.27 0.93 22.82
C ASN A 247 -0.02 1.69 23.16
N LEU A 248 -1.17 1.26 22.61
CA LEU A 248 -2.46 1.84 22.92
C LEU A 248 -2.79 1.75 24.43
N PHE A 249 -2.60 0.58 25.05
CA PHE A 249 -2.85 0.38 26.47
C PHE A 249 -1.95 1.27 27.34
N GLU A 250 -0.66 1.35 27.02
CA GLU A 250 0.26 2.25 27.76
C GLU A 250 -0.18 3.72 27.70
N ILE A 251 -0.66 4.19 26.54
CA ILE A 251 -1.13 5.59 26.38
C ILE A 251 -2.39 5.81 27.22
N ILE A 252 -3.33 4.87 27.24
CA ILE A 252 -4.56 4.96 28.02
C ILE A 252 -4.24 5.00 29.53
N GLU A 253 -3.42 4.07 30.03
CA GLU A 253 -3.04 3.99 31.44
C GLU A 253 -2.29 5.24 31.93
N LYS A 254 -1.32 5.74 31.16
CA LYS A 254 -0.63 7.00 31.47
C LYS A 254 -1.60 8.18 31.56
N GLY A 255 -2.61 8.11 30.70
CA GLY A 255 -3.67 9.09 30.67
C GLY A 255 -4.56 9.08 31.90
N GLU A 256 -4.83 7.94 32.53
CA GLU A 256 -5.64 7.84 33.75
C GLU A 256 -4.87 8.34 34.98
N ARG A 257 -3.57 8.00 35.07
CA ARG A 257 -2.71 8.42 36.19
C ARG A 257 -2.47 9.94 36.30
N SER A 258 -2.65 10.68 35.20
CA SER A 258 -2.51 12.14 35.20
C SER A 258 -3.80 12.89 35.65
N ASN A 259 -4.84 12.17 36.08
CA ASN A 259 -6.09 12.70 36.61
C ASN A 259 -6.28 12.45 38.13
N VAL A 260 -5.30 11.85 38.78
CA VAL A 260 -5.21 11.69 40.24
C VAL A 260 -4.15 12.66 40.77
#